data_0db998b98c59664b82b044374bdfbafe
#
_entry.id   0db998b98c59664b82b044374bdfbafe
#
_cell.length_a   1.000
_cell.length_b   1.000
_cell.length_c   1.000
_cell.angle_alpha   90.00
_cell.angle_beta   90.00
_cell.angle_gamma   90.00
#
_symmetry.space_group_name_H-M   'P 1'
#
loop_
_entity.id
_entity.type
_entity.pdbx_description
1 polymer ?
#
loop_
_entity_poly.entity_id
_entity_poly.type
_entity_poly.pdbx_seq_one_letter_code
_entity_poly.pdbx_strand_id
1 'polypeptide(L)'
;STKKTINTNYRDVILEEIKKLNTYVDDFIIITPDEISVYEDKIKEDKKETESVELYNTLVDNNFTFDKFVVGQSNQIVYAAAKAVANQPGTLHNPLFIYGGVGLGKTHIMHAIGNEILKTNKKAKILYCTTEQFVNDFIDSIRNNKDNEQNKRFREKYRNVDILMLDDIQFLAGKTGTQEALFHTFNDLYQYKKQI
;
A
#
# COMPACT_ATOMS: atom_id res chain seq x y z
N SER A 1 -5.54 38.04 -17.91
CA SER A 1 -6.63 37.75 -16.99
C SER A 1 -6.18 38.08 -15.57
N THR A 2 -7.07 38.51 -14.73
CA THR A 2 -6.84 38.89 -13.31
C THR A 2 -6.08 37.80 -12.55
N LYS A 3 -6.39 36.52 -12.78
CA LYS A 3 -5.72 35.36 -12.21
C LYS A 3 -4.19 35.32 -12.51
N LYS A 4 -3.83 35.63 -13.77
CA LYS A 4 -2.41 35.69 -14.19
C LYS A 4 -1.67 36.85 -13.51
N THR A 5 -2.30 37.97 -13.40
CA THR A 5 -1.73 39.18 -12.76
C THR A 5 -1.48 38.96 -11.28
N ILE A 6 -2.44 38.32 -10.56
CA ILE A 6 -2.28 37.98 -9.14
C ILE A 6 -1.16 36.97 -8.94
N ASN A 7 -1.11 35.89 -9.73
CA ASN A 7 -0.06 34.89 -9.63
C ASN A 7 1.35 35.44 -9.93
N THR A 8 1.46 36.40 -10.85
CA THR A 8 2.79 36.96 -11.22
C THR A 8 3.26 38.05 -10.26
N ASN A 9 2.37 38.90 -9.78
CA ASN A 9 2.78 40.11 -9.07
C ASN A 9 2.55 40.07 -7.57
N TYR A 10 1.67 39.20 -7.08
CA TYR A 10 1.22 39.23 -5.69
C TYR A 10 1.33 37.88 -4.98
N ARG A 11 1.77 36.80 -5.67
CA ARG A 11 1.80 35.45 -5.12
C ARG A 11 2.60 35.37 -3.83
N ASP A 12 3.82 35.90 -3.83
CA ASP A 12 4.72 35.79 -2.68
C ASP A 12 4.17 36.57 -1.47
N VAL A 13 3.63 37.76 -1.70
CA VAL A 13 3.03 38.58 -0.64
C VAL A 13 1.81 37.89 -0.02
N ILE A 14 0.93 37.31 -0.85
CA ILE A 14 -0.23 36.57 -0.38
C ILE A 14 0.20 35.33 0.40
N LEU A 15 1.19 34.59 -0.09
CA LEU A 15 1.69 33.38 0.58
C LEU A 15 2.31 33.72 1.94
N GLU A 16 3.06 34.82 2.06
CA GLU A 16 3.58 35.30 3.35
C GLU A 16 2.47 35.62 4.34
N GLU A 17 1.42 36.31 3.91
CA GLU A 17 0.29 36.64 4.79
C GLU A 17 -0.50 35.38 5.21
N ILE A 18 -0.69 34.43 4.30
CA ILE A 18 -1.32 33.13 4.62
C ILE A 18 -0.48 32.37 5.64
N LYS A 19 0.84 32.32 5.49
CA LYS A 19 1.75 31.65 6.43
C LYS A 19 1.75 32.27 7.84
N LYS A 20 1.49 33.54 7.96
CA LYS A 20 1.29 34.19 9.28
C LYS A 20 0.02 33.71 9.99
N LEU A 21 -1.01 33.38 9.24
CA LEU A 21 -2.28 32.87 9.76
C LEU A 21 -2.25 31.34 10.01
N ASN A 22 -1.53 30.64 9.17
CA ASN A 22 -1.39 29.17 9.28
C ASN A 22 -0.01 28.73 8.78
N THR A 23 0.85 28.31 9.69
CA THR A 23 2.25 27.90 9.42
C THR A 23 2.37 26.60 8.63
N TYR A 24 1.29 25.82 8.47
CA TYR A 24 1.28 24.55 7.72
C TYR A 24 0.93 24.71 6.25
N VAL A 25 0.75 25.94 5.75
CA VAL A 25 0.45 26.20 4.34
C VAL A 25 1.76 26.44 3.58
N ASP A 26 2.10 25.53 2.68
CA ASP A 26 3.29 25.63 1.85
C ASP A 26 3.03 26.41 0.54
N ASP A 27 1.81 26.31 0.02
CA ASP A 27 1.41 26.97 -1.23
C ASP A 27 -0.11 27.19 -1.30
N PHE A 28 -0.58 27.99 -2.29
CA PHE A 28 -1.99 28.22 -2.55
C PHE A 28 -2.29 28.26 -4.04
N ILE A 29 -3.55 28.01 -4.39
CA ILE A 29 -4.04 28.03 -5.76
C ILE A 29 -5.18 29.06 -5.86
N ILE A 30 -5.16 29.87 -6.91
CA ILE A 30 -6.26 30.78 -7.23
C ILE A 30 -7.17 30.07 -8.23
N ILE A 31 -8.43 29.86 -7.86
CA ILE A 31 -9.45 29.24 -8.70
C ILE A 31 -10.53 30.25 -9.05
N THR A 32 -11.07 30.15 -10.25
CA THR A 32 -12.23 30.95 -10.69
C THR A 32 -13.54 30.23 -10.36
N PRO A 33 -14.68 30.91 -10.26
CA PRO A 33 -15.95 30.25 -9.91
C PRO A 33 -16.32 29.06 -10.81
N ASP A 34 -15.97 29.12 -12.08
CA ASP A 34 -16.17 28.05 -13.07
C ASP A 34 -15.21 26.85 -12.88
N GLU A 35 -14.11 27.04 -12.18
CA GLU A 35 -13.16 25.98 -11.85
C GLU A 35 -13.48 25.29 -10.51
N ILE A 36 -14.37 25.83 -9.68
CA ILE A 36 -14.63 25.34 -8.30
C ILE A 36 -15.05 23.86 -8.32
N SER A 37 -16.02 23.48 -9.15
CA SER A 37 -16.52 22.11 -9.20
C SER A 37 -15.43 21.08 -9.54
N VAL A 38 -14.54 21.44 -10.46
CA VAL A 38 -13.42 20.57 -10.87
C VAL A 38 -12.43 20.37 -9.73
N TYR A 39 -12.15 21.42 -8.95
CA TYR A 39 -11.27 21.32 -7.79
C TYR A 39 -11.91 20.61 -6.61
N GLU A 40 -13.21 20.81 -6.37
CA GLU A 40 -13.94 20.06 -5.34
C GLU A 40 -13.96 18.55 -5.63
N ASP A 41 -14.16 18.16 -6.88
CA ASP A 41 -14.14 16.75 -7.28
C ASP A 41 -12.74 16.14 -7.12
N LYS A 42 -11.69 16.87 -7.50
CA LYS A 42 -10.30 16.44 -7.24
C LYS A 42 -10.00 16.28 -5.74
N ILE A 43 -10.44 17.23 -4.92
CA ILE A 43 -10.23 17.13 -3.46
C ILE A 43 -10.97 15.92 -2.89
N LYS A 44 -12.17 15.60 -3.38
CA LYS A 44 -12.91 14.40 -2.96
C LYS A 44 -12.22 13.11 -3.39
N GLU A 45 -11.67 13.06 -4.62
CA GLU A 45 -10.91 11.93 -5.13
C GLU A 45 -9.61 11.74 -4.33
N ASP A 46 -8.84 12.79 -4.10
CA ASP A 46 -7.60 12.75 -3.30
C ASP A 46 -7.86 12.30 -1.86
N LYS A 47 -8.93 12.78 -1.22
CA LYS A 47 -9.33 12.33 0.12
C LYS A 47 -9.70 10.85 0.14
N LYS A 48 -10.51 10.40 -0.82
CA LYS A 48 -10.91 8.99 -0.93
C LYS A 48 -9.72 8.08 -1.19
N GLU A 49 -8.77 8.53 -2.01
CA GLU A 49 -7.52 7.80 -2.25
C GLU A 49 -6.68 7.72 -0.97
N THR A 50 -6.51 8.82 -0.25
CA THR A 50 -5.75 8.87 1.00
C THR A 50 -6.37 7.97 2.06
N GLU A 51 -7.68 8.05 2.29
CA GLU A 51 -8.40 7.17 3.22
C GLU A 51 -8.24 5.69 2.85
N SER A 52 -8.28 5.36 1.55
CA SER A 52 -8.07 3.98 1.09
C SER A 52 -6.64 3.49 1.36
N VAL A 53 -5.64 4.32 1.12
CA VAL A 53 -4.22 4.00 1.38
C VAL A 53 -3.99 3.78 2.88
N GLU A 54 -4.53 4.64 3.72
CA GLU A 54 -4.43 4.50 5.19
C GLU A 54 -5.04 3.18 5.65
N LEU A 55 -6.21 2.80 5.13
CA LEU A 55 -6.88 1.54 5.49
C LEU A 55 -6.00 0.31 5.21
N TYR A 56 -5.31 0.28 4.07
CA TYR A 56 -4.38 -0.81 3.74
C TYR A 56 -3.17 -0.82 4.66
N ASN A 57 -2.55 0.33 4.88
CA ASN A 57 -1.27 0.45 5.57
C ASN A 57 -1.37 0.32 7.08
N THR A 58 -2.57 0.43 7.68
CA THR A 58 -2.79 0.23 9.13
C THR A 58 -2.39 -1.16 9.63
N LEU A 59 -2.30 -2.15 8.74
CA LEU A 59 -1.89 -3.51 9.09
C LEU A 59 -0.37 -3.71 9.12
N VAL A 60 0.42 -2.71 8.71
CA VAL A 60 1.89 -2.75 8.83
C VAL A 60 2.28 -2.23 10.21
N ASP A 61 2.88 -3.11 11.04
CA ASP A 61 3.33 -2.73 12.38
C ASP A 61 4.62 -1.90 12.32
N ASN A 62 4.53 -0.64 12.71
CA ASN A 62 5.62 0.33 12.72
C ASN A 62 6.76 -0.01 13.69
N ASN A 63 6.56 -0.96 14.62
CA ASN A 63 7.60 -1.40 15.53
C ASN A 63 8.63 -2.30 14.88
N PHE A 64 8.28 -2.98 13.79
CA PHE A 64 9.15 -3.87 13.05
C PHE A 64 9.84 -3.13 11.92
N THR A 65 11.07 -2.72 12.17
CA THR A 65 11.93 -2.00 11.21
C THR A 65 13.21 -2.78 10.94
N PHE A 66 13.89 -2.45 9.83
CA PHE A 66 15.20 -3.04 9.54
C PHE A 66 16.25 -2.74 10.62
N ASP A 67 16.20 -1.57 11.25
CA ASP A 67 17.15 -1.15 12.28
C ASP A 67 17.01 -1.98 13.57
N LYS A 68 15.81 -2.50 13.83
CA LYS A 68 15.52 -3.37 14.97
C LYS A 68 15.70 -4.87 14.67
N PHE A 69 15.96 -5.21 13.41
CA PHE A 69 16.15 -6.60 13.00
C PHE A 69 17.59 -7.05 13.28
N VAL A 70 17.76 -8.11 14.06
CA VAL A 70 19.09 -8.65 14.39
C VAL A 70 19.61 -9.47 13.21
N VAL A 71 20.68 -8.99 12.58
CA VAL A 71 21.33 -9.67 11.46
C VAL A 71 22.45 -10.56 11.95
N GLY A 72 22.42 -11.83 11.55
CA GLY A 72 23.45 -12.84 11.80
C GLY A 72 23.78 -13.61 10.54
N GLN A 73 24.74 -14.53 10.62
CA GLN A 73 25.17 -15.33 9.45
C GLN A 73 24.03 -16.13 8.81
N SER A 74 23.08 -16.63 9.61
CA SER A 74 21.97 -17.46 9.13
C SER A 74 20.87 -16.69 8.38
N ASN A 75 20.74 -15.38 8.57
CA ASN A 75 19.67 -14.56 7.99
C ASN A 75 20.17 -13.40 7.11
N GLN A 76 21.46 -13.32 6.84
CA GLN A 76 22.06 -12.26 6.01
C GLN A 76 21.49 -12.20 4.60
N ILE A 77 21.23 -13.37 4.01
CA ILE A 77 20.68 -13.48 2.65
C ILE A 77 19.25 -12.94 2.60
N VAL A 78 18.39 -13.35 3.54
CA VAL A 78 17.01 -12.85 3.58
C VAL A 78 16.96 -11.35 3.89
N TYR A 79 17.84 -10.86 4.76
CA TYR A 79 17.96 -9.44 5.04
C TYR A 79 18.33 -8.63 3.78
N ALA A 80 19.35 -9.09 3.03
CA ALA A 80 19.79 -8.45 1.79
C ALA A 80 18.67 -8.46 0.72
N ALA A 81 18.00 -9.60 0.53
CA ALA A 81 16.88 -9.72 -0.40
C ALA A 81 15.71 -8.80 0.01
N ALA A 82 15.38 -8.74 1.30
CA ALA A 82 14.34 -7.86 1.83
C ALA A 82 14.65 -6.38 1.60
N LYS A 83 15.90 -5.96 1.80
CA LYS A 83 16.36 -4.60 1.49
C LYS A 83 16.27 -4.30 -0.01
N ALA A 84 16.62 -5.24 -0.87
CA ALA A 84 16.49 -5.09 -2.32
C ALA A 84 15.02 -4.90 -2.74
N VAL A 85 14.10 -5.70 -2.18
CA VAL A 85 12.66 -5.57 -2.42
C VAL A 85 12.14 -4.23 -1.91
N ALA A 86 12.55 -3.79 -0.72
CA ALA A 86 12.12 -2.50 -0.18
C ALA A 86 12.55 -1.31 -1.04
N ASN A 87 13.75 -1.39 -1.65
CA ASN A 87 14.26 -0.34 -2.52
C ASN A 87 13.61 -0.34 -3.91
N GLN A 88 13.31 -1.52 -4.47
CA GLN A 88 12.75 -1.68 -5.82
C GLN A 88 11.68 -2.79 -5.85
N PRO A 89 10.47 -2.55 -5.31
CA PRO A 89 9.40 -3.52 -5.32
C PRO A 89 9.02 -3.96 -6.74
N GLY A 90 8.61 -5.22 -6.89
CA GLY A 90 8.14 -5.78 -8.16
C GLY A 90 9.22 -6.08 -9.19
N THR A 91 10.50 -6.05 -8.82
CA THR A 91 11.63 -6.24 -9.75
C THR A 91 12.36 -7.57 -9.55
N LEU A 92 13.50 -7.57 -8.83
CA LEU A 92 14.44 -8.70 -8.78
C LEU A 92 13.93 -9.93 -8.00
N HIS A 93 13.23 -9.71 -6.90
CA HIS A 93 12.76 -10.76 -6.01
C HIS A 93 11.22 -10.70 -5.92
N ASN A 94 10.55 -11.14 -6.98
CA ASN A 94 9.10 -11.17 -7.03
C ASN A 94 8.61 -12.52 -7.61
N PRO A 95 8.00 -13.38 -6.79
CA PRO A 95 7.74 -13.21 -5.35
C PRO A 95 9.01 -13.32 -4.49
N LEU A 96 9.01 -12.64 -3.34
CA LEU A 96 9.95 -12.92 -2.26
C LEU A 96 9.34 -13.97 -1.33
N PHE A 97 9.85 -15.18 -1.36
CA PHE A 97 9.39 -16.26 -0.50
C PHE A 97 10.37 -16.50 0.66
N ILE A 98 9.89 -16.23 1.89
CA ILE A 98 10.66 -16.33 3.13
C ILE A 98 10.18 -17.55 3.91
N TYR A 99 11.06 -18.51 4.15
CA TYR A 99 10.75 -19.70 4.92
C TYR A 99 11.76 -19.93 6.04
N GLY A 100 11.36 -20.66 7.06
CA GLY A 100 12.19 -20.97 8.22
C GLY A 100 11.37 -21.33 9.46
N GLY A 101 12.03 -21.75 10.51
CA GLY A 101 11.41 -22.13 11.79
C GLY A 101 10.62 -20.99 12.45
N VAL A 102 9.87 -21.36 13.48
CA VAL A 102 9.12 -20.38 14.30
C VAL A 102 10.10 -19.49 15.06
N GLY A 103 9.74 -18.23 15.26
CA GLY A 103 10.54 -17.26 16.04
C GLY A 103 11.76 -16.68 15.31
N LEU A 104 12.02 -17.01 14.05
CA LEU A 104 13.19 -16.52 13.31
C LEU A 104 13.00 -15.13 12.67
N GLY A 105 11.92 -14.43 12.98
CA GLY A 105 11.70 -13.05 12.52
C GLY A 105 11.11 -12.90 11.11
N LYS A 106 10.44 -13.92 10.55
CA LYS A 106 9.79 -13.83 9.23
C LYS A 106 8.79 -12.68 9.16
N THR A 107 7.88 -12.61 10.12
CA THR A 107 6.88 -11.53 10.21
C THR A 107 7.54 -10.17 10.41
N HIS A 108 8.60 -10.10 11.24
CA HIS A 108 9.37 -8.87 11.43
C HIS A 108 9.94 -8.35 10.10
N ILE A 109 10.60 -9.20 9.32
CA ILE A 109 11.23 -8.79 8.06
C ILE A 109 10.18 -8.35 7.02
N MET A 110 9.00 -8.98 7.00
CA MET A 110 7.89 -8.57 6.14
C MET A 110 7.42 -7.15 6.47
N HIS A 111 7.14 -6.86 7.74
CA HIS A 111 6.77 -5.52 8.18
C HIS A 111 7.90 -4.49 7.98
N ALA A 112 9.16 -4.91 8.14
CA ALA A 112 10.30 -4.02 7.89
C ALA A 112 10.39 -3.59 6.42
N ILE A 113 10.08 -4.48 5.47
CA ILE A 113 9.95 -4.15 4.05
C ILE A 113 8.86 -3.09 3.87
N GLY A 114 7.66 -3.32 4.41
CA GLY A 114 6.53 -2.39 4.32
C GLY A 114 6.87 -1.02 4.87
N ASN A 115 7.43 -0.96 6.07
CA ASN A 115 7.83 0.29 6.70
C ASN A 115 8.87 1.07 5.89
N GLU A 116 9.83 0.38 5.27
CA GLU A 116 10.85 1.03 4.45
C GLU A 116 10.26 1.60 3.15
N ILE A 117 9.35 0.86 2.50
CA ILE A 117 8.63 1.35 1.32
C ILE A 117 7.82 2.59 1.65
N LEU A 118 7.09 2.61 2.78
CA LEU A 118 6.27 3.74 3.21
C LEU A 118 7.08 4.99 3.55
N LYS A 119 8.36 4.87 3.90
CA LYS A 119 9.25 6.03 4.06
C LYS A 119 9.48 6.77 2.75
N THR A 120 9.62 6.04 1.64
CA THR A 120 9.92 6.59 0.32
C THR A 120 8.67 6.86 -0.51
N ASN A 121 7.62 6.04 -0.35
CA ASN A 121 6.35 6.18 -1.04
C ASN A 121 5.17 6.02 -0.06
N LYS A 122 4.74 7.13 0.53
CA LYS A 122 3.61 7.17 1.47
C LYS A 122 2.26 6.79 0.84
N LYS A 123 2.15 6.84 -0.48
CA LYS A 123 0.93 6.47 -1.22
C LYS A 123 0.89 4.99 -1.61
N ALA A 124 1.94 4.21 -1.34
CA ALA A 124 1.95 2.78 -1.64
C ALA A 124 0.85 2.06 -0.86
N LYS A 125 0.07 1.23 -1.55
CA LYS A 125 -0.97 0.38 -0.96
C LYS A 125 -0.36 -0.96 -0.58
N ILE A 126 -0.10 -1.15 0.71
CA ILE A 126 0.49 -2.37 1.25
C ILE A 126 -0.56 -3.17 2.02
N LEU A 127 -0.91 -4.33 1.53
CA LEU A 127 -1.80 -5.24 2.24
C LEU A 127 -0.97 -6.35 2.92
N TYR A 128 -0.94 -6.31 4.25
CA TYR A 128 -0.49 -7.45 5.06
C TYR A 128 -1.72 -8.21 5.55
N CYS A 129 -1.71 -9.52 5.38
CA CYS A 129 -2.73 -10.41 5.95
C CYS A 129 -2.16 -11.80 6.21
N THR A 130 -2.81 -12.52 7.13
CA THR A 130 -2.55 -13.95 7.27
C THR A 130 -3.24 -14.72 6.15
N THR A 131 -2.71 -15.89 5.84
CA THR A 131 -3.38 -16.79 4.89
C THR A 131 -4.77 -17.20 5.35
N GLU A 132 -5.00 -17.30 6.66
CA GLU A 132 -6.32 -17.58 7.21
C GLU A 132 -7.34 -16.49 6.87
N GLN A 133 -6.96 -15.21 7.00
CA GLN A 133 -7.80 -14.08 6.58
C GLN A 133 -8.11 -14.13 5.08
N PHE A 134 -7.11 -14.39 4.24
CA PHE A 134 -7.31 -14.56 2.80
C PHE A 134 -8.33 -15.67 2.48
N VAL A 135 -8.21 -16.84 3.16
CA VAL A 135 -9.11 -17.96 3.00
C VAL A 135 -10.55 -17.59 3.40
N ASN A 136 -10.72 -16.94 4.55
CA ASN A 136 -12.03 -16.55 5.05
C ASN A 136 -12.71 -15.53 4.12
N ASP A 137 -11.98 -14.51 3.69
CA ASP A 137 -12.48 -13.50 2.75
C ASP A 137 -12.86 -14.12 1.39
N PHE A 138 -12.08 -15.10 0.92
CA PHE A 138 -12.41 -15.83 -0.31
C PHE A 138 -13.69 -16.65 -0.16
N ILE A 139 -13.82 -17.41 0.95
CA ILE A 139 -15.03 -18.20 1.22
C ILE A 139 -16.25 -17.31 1.30
N ASP A 140 -16.15 -16.15 1.96
CA ASP A 140 -17.26 -15.20 2.06
C ASP A 140 -17.62 -14.60 0.69
N SER A 141 -16.62 -14.39 -0.17
CA SER A 141 -16.85 -13.88 -1.52
C SER A 141 -17.63 -14.83 -2.42
N ILE A 142 -17.55 -16.16 -2.19
CA ILE A 142 -18.26 -17.17 -2.98
C ILE A 142 -19.60 -17.61 -2.36
N ARG A 143 -19.76 -17.53 -1.03
CA ARG A 143 -20.99 -17.96 -0.34
C ARG A 143 -22.20 -17.10 -0.68
N ASN A 144 -22.01 -15.81 -0.87
CA ASN A 144 -23.07 -14.85 -1.14
C ASN A 144 -23.25 -14.58 -2.64
N ASN A 145 -23.25 -15.63 -3.44
CA ASN A 145 -23.26 -15.62 -4.91
C ASN A 145 -24.45 -14.89 -5.58
N LYS A 146 -25.34 -14.26 -4.80
CA LYS A 146 -26.47 -13.48 -5.36
C LYS A 146 -26.06 -12.06 -5.78
N ASP A 147 -24.98 -11.53 -5.22
CA ASP A 147 -24.48 -10.21 -5.57
C ASP A 147 -22.99 -10.30 -5.95
N ASN A 148 -22.67 -9.97 -7.20
CA ASN A 148 -21.29 -9.84 -7.70
C ASN A 148 -20.43 -8.87 -6.87
N GLU A 149 -21.03 -8.17 -5.90
CA GLU A 149 -20.39 -7.13 -5.10
C GLU A 149 -19.32 -7.68 -4.15
N GLN A 150 -19.55 -8.84 -3.52
CA GLN A 150 -18.55 -9.43 -2.61
C GLN A 150 -17.34 -9.98 -3.37
N ASN A 151 -17.55 -10.58 -4.52
CA ASN A 151 -16.47 -10.96 -5.42
C ASN A 151 -15.67 -9.75 -5.89
N LYS A 152 -16.35 -8.64 -6.17
CA LYS A 152 -15.70 -7.38 -6.53
C LYS A 152 -14.88 -6.84 -5.37
N ARG A 153 -15.42 -6.79 -4.16
CA ARG A 153 -14.72 -6.35 -2.95
C ARG A 153 -13.47 -7.21 -2.66
N PHE A 154 -13.56 -8.53 -2.80
CA PHE A 154 -12.42 -9.42 -2.67
C PHE A 154 -11.31 -9.08 -3.67
N ARG A 155 -11.67 -8.92 -4.96
CA ARG A 155 -10.69 -8.52 -5.99
C ARG A 155 -10.10 -7.15 -5.71
N GLU A 156 -10.89 -6.17 -5.34
CA GLU A 156 -10.43 -4.82 -4.98
C GLU A 156 -9.44 -4.88 -3.81
N LYS A 157 -9.76 -5.64 -2.77
CA LYS A 157 -8.90 -5.78 -1.59
C LYS A 157 -7.54 -6.41 -1.91
N TYR A 158 -7.52 -7.50 -2.68
CA TYR A 158 -6.31 -8.30 -2.87
C TYR A 158 -5.55 -8.00 -4.16
N ARG A 159 -6.19 -7.41 -5.17
CA ARG A 159 -5.58 -7.15 -6.48
C ARG A 159 -5.29 -5.68 -6.75
N ASN A 160 -5.90 -4.77 -5.98
CA ASN A 160 -5.68 -3.32 -6.13
C ASN A 160 -4.68 -2.80 -5.10
N VAL A 161 -3.58 -3.52 -4.93
CA VAL A 161 -2.49 -3.17 -4.01
C VAL A 161 -1.18 -3.05 -4.78
N ASP A 162 -0.21 -2.35 -4.22
CA ASP A 162 1.15 -2.29 -4.78
C ASP A 162 2.02 -3.42 -4.22
N ILE A 163 1.75 -3.81 -2.97
CA ILE A 163 2.46 -4.88 -2.28
C ILE A 163 1.44 -5.77 -1.56
N LEU A 164 1.49 -7.08 -1.82
CA LEU A 164 0.75 -8.10 -1.09
C LEU A 164 1.71 -8.89 -0.21
N MET A 165 1.47 -8.90 1.09
CA MET A 165 2.22 -9.66 2.08
C MET A 165 1.31 -10.72 2.71
N LEU A 166 1.60 -11.99 2.43
CA LEU A 166 0.87 -13.14 2.97
C LEU A 166 1.72 -13.86 4.00
N ASP A 167 1.28 -13.87 5.25
CA ASP A 167 1.92 -14.65 6.30
C ASP A 167 1.26 -16.02 6.47
N ASP A 168 2.03 -16.95 7.00
CA ASP A 168 1.59 -18.31 7.33
C ASP A 168 1.00 -19.08 6.13
N ILE A 169 1.69 -19.04 4.99
CA ILE A 169 1.25 -19.67 3.72
C ILE A 169 0.96 -21.17 3.83
N GLN A 170 1.53 -21.86 4.83
CA GLN A 170 1.30 -23.28 5.08
C GLN A 170 -0.18 -23.63 5.34
N PHE A 171 -0.99 -22.69 5.80
CA PHE A 171 -2.43 -22.90 6.02
C PHE A 171 -3.27 -23.03 4.74
N LEU A 172 -2.66 -22.84 3.57
CA LEU A 172 -3.27 -23.18 2.28
C LEU A 172 -3.20 -24.67 1.94
N ALA A 173 -2.40 -25.44 2.64
CA ALA A 173 -2.25 -26.87 2.35
C ALA A 173 -3.60 -27.59 2.43
N GLY A 174 -3.93 -28.35 1.39
CA GLY A 174 -5.22 -29.08 1.28
C GLY A 174 -6.46 -28.26 0.93
N LYS A 175 -6.36 -26.95 0.74
CA LYS A 175 -7.49 -26.06 0.39
C LYS A 175 -7.50 -25.70 -1.10
N THR A 176 -7.80 -26.65 -1.98
CA THR A 176 -7.63 -26.55 -3.43
C THR A 176 -8.28 -25.28 -4.03
N GLY A 177 -9.56 -25.01 -3.71
CA GLY A 177 -10.26 -23.82 -4.24
C GLY A 177 -9.61 -22.49 -3.82
N THR A 178 -9.05 -22.43 -2.60
CA THR A 178 -8.35 -21.23 -2.13
C THR A 178 -6.95 -21.11 -2.74
N GLN A 179 -6.29 -22.24 -3.00
CA GLN A 179 -5.00 -22.26 -3.74
C GLN A 179 -5.19 -21.71 -5.16
N GLU A 180 -6.27 -22.08 -5.82
CA GLU A 180 -6.62 -21.56 -7.14
C GLU A 180 -6.93 -20.05 -7.11
N ALA A 181 -7.68 -19.57 -6.12
CA ALA A 181 -7.95 -18.16 -5.94
C ALA A 181 -6.67 -17.35 -5.69
N LEU A 182 -5.75 -17.88 -4.87
CA LEU A 182 -4.46 -17.26 -4.65
C LEU A 182 -3.62 -17.24 -5.93
N PHE A 183 -3.62 -18.34 -6.70
CA PHE A 183 -2.92 -18.41 -7.97
C PHE A 183 -3.39 -17.33 -8.96
N HIS A 184 -4.70 -17.13 -9.08
CA HIS A 184 -5.23 -16.05 -9.91
C HIS A 184 -4.85 -14.67 -9.39
N THR A 185 -4.93 -14.44 -8.08
CA THR A 185 -4.51 -13.17 -7.46
C THR A 185 -3.02 -12.92 -7.68
N PHE A 186 -2.19 -13.97 -7.53
CA PHE A 186 -0.75 -13.92 -7.80
C PHE A 186 -0.47 -13.51 -9.26
N ASN A 187 -1.11 -14.17 -10.22
CA ASN A 187 -0.89 -13.87 -11.64
C ASN A 187 -1.26 -12.43 -11.99
N ASP A 188 -2.40 -11.95 -11.48
CA ASP A 188 -2.81 -10.56 -11.70
C ASP A 188 -1.78 -9.57 -11.16
N LEU A 189 -1.34 -9.74 -9.92
CA LEU A 189 -0.35 -8.86 -9.30
C LEU A 189 1.00 -8.94 -10.01
N TYR A 190 1.46 -10.16 -10.32
CA TYR A 190 2.74 -10.38 -10.99
C TYR A 190 2.80 -9.75 -12.37
N GLN A 191 1.72 -9.88 -13.15
CA GLN A 191 1.60 -9.28 -14.49
C GLN A 191 1.72 -7.75 -14.45
N TYR A 192 1.21 -7.12 -13.41
CA TYR A 192 1.30 -5.67 -13.20
C TYR A 192 2.54 -5.24 -12.40
N LYS A 193 3.52 -6.13 -12.25
CA LYS A 193 4.77 -5.88 -11.48
C LYS A 193 4.53 -5.41 -10.05
N LYS A 194 3.43 -5.85 -9.44
CA LYS A 194 3.17 -5.62 -8.03
C LYS A 194 3.99 -6.60 -7.21
N GLN A 195 4.50 -6.17 -6.05
CA GLN A 195 5.33 -7.02 -5.19
C GLN A 195 4.49 -8.03 -4.41
N ILE A 196 4.95 -9.27 -4.33
CA ILE A 196 4.38 -10.36 -3.52
C ILE A 196 5.46 -10.91 -2.60
#